data_f09b1e5f007e3abe5aae267dc67e4af0
#
_entry.id   f09b1e5f007e3abe5aae267dc67e4af0
#
_cell.length_a   1.000
_cell.length_b   1.000
_cell.length_c   1.000
_cell.angle_alpha   90.00
_cell.angle_beta   90.00
_cell.angle_gamma   90.00
#
_symmetry.space_group_name_H-M   'P 1'
#
loop_
_entity.id
_entity.type
_entity.pdbx_description
1 polymer ?
#
loop_
_entity_poly.entity_id
_entity_poly.type
_entity_poly.pdbx_seq_one_letter_code
_entity_poly.pdbx_strand_id
1 'polypeptide(L)'
;MKKTLIALIILMNLTAFAQEKDNLATFKKRVLENTEVDVLLSYYKQDGTHSPVSGGIGSEKLTDLASNIVVAVPINDDDVLTIDVGISTYTSASSSNINPFNSYKTSTSTSSGASGKSTSTTVSSAPYGTPWLASSGASASDELASVSANYVHSSDDRNTLWNADVSFSNEYDYTSIGFGGGFTKLFNQKNTEISFKANAYLDQWRPIYPTELHEYGVHGANFQNQGYLTGVSILDQSGNRSTNYLPSAFTPYVNSNRNSYSASIAFSQILTKKIQLSVFMDLLKQEGLLATPYQRVYFADKANYYIGQSQYIPVYETAANVGVYQLADDKERLPSSRFKVPIGARLNFYINEYVVARTYYRYYEDDWGIKAHTASIELPIKISSKFTAYPLYRYYTQTASNYFAAYEQHLSTEKYYTSDYDLSKFDSNQYGLGFTYTDIFTQAKIFILGLKSIDLRLNHYERSDGLSANIASMGFKFVLE
;
A
#
# COMPACT_ATOMS: atom_id res chain seq x y z
N MET A 1 6.23 -18.29 9.52
CA MET A 1 6.65 -18.78 10.86
C MET A 1 8.14 -19.06 11.02
N LYS A 2 8.84 -19.85 10.17
CA LYS A 2 10.30 -20.07 10.35
C LYS A 2 11.14 -18.80 10.11
N LYS A 3 10.80 -17.94 9.14
CA LYS A 3 11.54 -16.70 8.83
C LYS A 3 11.34 -15.61 9.89
N THR A 4 10.13 -15.49 10.44
CA THR A 4 9.82 -14.58 11.57
C THR A 4 10.56 -14.99 12.85
N LEU A 5 10.69 -16.28 13.11
CA LEU A 5 11.43 -16.78 14.26
C LEU A 5 12.94 -16.51 14.15
N ILE A 6 13.51 -16.59 12.94
CA ILE A 6 14.92 -16.26 12.66
C ILE A 6 15.19 -14.78 12.84
N ALA A 7 14.28 -13.90 12.38
CA ALA A 7 14.38 -12.45 12.58
C ALA A 7 14.33 -12.10 14.09
N LEU A 8 13.47 -12.74 14.87
CA LEU A 8 13.37 -12.56 16.32
C LEU A 8 14.65 -13.02 17.04
N ILE A 9 15.26 -14.12 16.62
CA ILE A 9 16.52 -14.64 17.19
C ILE A 9 17.71 -13.72 16.84
N ILE A 10 17.75 -13.15 15.65
CA ILE A 10 18.78 -12.17 15.26
C ILE A 10 18.63 -10.88 16.07
N LEU A 11 17.39 -10.38 16.27
CA LEU A 11 17.10 -9.22 17.10
C LEU A 11 17.51 -9.43 18.57
N MET A 12 17.24 -10.60 19.15
CA MET A 12 17.63 -10.92 20.55
C MET A 12 19.13 -10.96 20.75
N ASN A 13 19.92 -11.30 19.73
CA ASN A 13 21.38 -11.28 19.82
C ASN A 13 21.97 -9.86 19.72
N LEU A 14 21.29 -8.92 19.05
CA LEU A 14 21.74 -7.52 18.97
C LEU A 14 21.64 -6.79 20.32
N THR A 15 20.68 -7.17 21.17
CA THR A 15 20.52 -6.58 22.50
C THR A 15 21.61 -6.98 23.51
N ALA A 16 22.33 -8.07 23.26
CA ALA A 16 23.39 -8.57 24.15
C ALA A 16 24.71 -7.74 24.07
N PHE A 17 24.88 -6.89 23.06
CA PHE A 17 26.10 -6.09 22.88
C PHE A 17 26.04 -4.68 23.51
N ALA A 18 24.89 -4.28 24.11
CA ALA A 18 24.70 -2.92 24.62
C ALA A 18 25.03 -2.74 26.13
N GLN A 19 25.67 -3.70 26.78
CA GLN A 19 26.03 -3.57 28.19
C GLN A 19 27.56 -3.50 28.37
N GLU A 20 28.12 -2.34 28.13
CA GLU A 20 29.45 -2.00 28.69
C GLU A 20 29.33 -0.81 29.65
N LYS A 21 29.83 -1.04 30.85
CA LYS A 21 29.84 -0.09 31.96
C LYS A 21 30.81 1.04 31.69
N ASP A 22 30.39 2.26 31.92
CA ASP A 22 31.34 3.34 32.10
C ASP A 22 31.07 4.24 33.31
N ASN A 23 32.19 4.80 33.82
CA ASN A 23 32.44 5.40 35.09
C ASN A 23 31.84 6.78 35.26
N LEU A 24 31.41 7.10 36.51
CA LEU A 24 31.32 8.40 37.17
C LEU A 24 31.01 9.61 36.26
N ALA A 25 29.87 9.56 35.59
CA ALA A 25 29.30 10.74 34.95
C ALA A 25 28.21 11.34 35.86
N THR A 26 28.19 12.65 35.93
CA THR A 26 27.04 13.43 36.43
C THR A 26 25.77 12.85 35.81
N PHE A 27 24.76 12.53 36.65
CA PHE A 27 23.49 11.94 36.21
C PHE A 27 22.90 12.80 35.07
N LYS A 28 22.86 12.21 33.89
CA LYS A 28 22.22 12.75 32.69
C LYS A 28 21.01 11.87 32.35
N LYS A 29 19.84 12.47 32.29
CA LYS A 29 18.64 11.70 31.91
C LYS A 29 18.79 11.18 30.48
N ARG A 30 18.66 9.87 30.29
CA ARG A 30 18.68 9.22 28.99
C ARG A 30 17.50 9.67 28.11
N VAL A 31 17.67 9.68 26.80
CA VAL A 31 16.58 9.92 25.84
C VAL A 31 15.59 8.77 25.88
N LEU A 32 16.11 7.55 25.97
CA LEU A 32 15.35 6.31 26.19
C LEU A 32 16.02 5.52 27.31
N GLU A 33 15.28 5.19 28.36
CA GLU A 33 15.86 4.53 29.53
C GLU A 33 16.08 3.04 29.30
N ASN A 34 15.11 2.37 28.70
CA ASN A 34 15.11 0.93 28.45
C ASN A 34 14.76 0.65 27.00
N THR A 35 15.15 -0.50 26.49
CA THR A 35 14.75 -0.96 25.18
C THR A 35 13.22 -1.12 25.14
N GLU A 36 12.60 -0.52 24.12
CA GLU A 36 11.17 -0.66 23.86
C GLU A 36 10.93 -1.57 22.64
N VAL A 37 9.89 -2.38 22.73
CA VAL A 37 9.47 -3.28 21.65
C VAL A 37 8.00 -3.04 21.36
N ASP A 38 7.69 -2.61 20.13
CA ASP A 38 6.34 -2.45 19.65
C ASP A 38 6.01 -3.57 18.65
N VAL A 39 4.87 -4.23 18.85
CA VAL A 39 4.33 -5.23 17.92
C VAL A 39 3.04 -4.66 17.36
N LEU A 40 2.98 -4.48 16.04
CA LEU A 40 1.86 -3.92 15.33
C LEU A 40 1.25 -4.98 14.41
N LEU A 41 -0.07 -5.11 14.45
CA LEU A 41 -0.85 -6.00 13.59
C LEU A 41 -1.91 -5.17 12.90
N SER A 42 -2.13 -5.39 11.61
CA SER A 42 -3.18 -4.73 10.84
C SER A 42 -3.88 -5.71 9.92
N TYR A 43 -5.18 -5.62 9.87
CA TYR A 43 -6.03 -6.31 8.91
C TYR A 43 -6.81 -5.28 8.11
N TYR A 44 -6.72 -5.37 6.80
CA TYR A 44 -7.43 -4.52 5.85
C TYR A 44 -8.29 -5.39 4.95
N LYS A 45 -9.54 -4.98 4.70
CA LYS A 45 -10.43 -5.64 3.75
C LYS A 45 -11.17 -4.58 2.95
N GLN A 46 -11.03 -4.64 1.64
CA GLN A 46 -11.63 -3.73 0.67
C GLN A 46 -12.64 -4.47 -0.23
N ASP A 47 -13.64 -3.75 -0.68
CA ASP A 47 -14.57 -4.12 -1.73
C ASP A 47 -14.85 -2.89 -2.63
N GLY A 48 -14.97 -3.12 -3.92
CA GLY A 48 -15.24 -2.08 -4.92
C GLY A 48 -15.48 -2.70 -6.29
N THR A 49 -15.79 -1.85 -7.27
CA THR A 49 -16.22 -2.28 -8.61
C THR A 49 -15.45 -1.62 -9.75
N HIS A 50 -14.37 -0.90 -9.46
CA HIS A 50 -13.61 -0.14 -10.44
C HIS A 50 -12.16 -0.62 -10.56
N SER A 51 -11.95 -1.94 -10.70
CA SER A 51 -10.62 -2.52 -10.80
C SER A 51 -9.81 -1.93 -11.96
N PRO A 52 -8.66 -1.29 -11.69
CA PRO A 52 -7.80 -0.75 -12.73
C PRO A 52 -7.17 -1.84 -13.61
N VAL A 53 -7.00 -3.05 -13.08
CA VAL A 53 -6.54 -4.22 -13.84
C VAL A 53 -7.47 -4.52 -15.02
N SER A 54 -8.75 -4.24 -14.88
CA SER A 54 -9.78 -4.46 -15.90
C SER A 54 -10.22 -3.14 -16.56
N GLY A 55 -9.38 -2.11 -16.55
CA GLY A 55 -9.68 -0.84 -17.21
C GLY A 55 -10.69 0.03 -16.48
N GLY A 56 -10.81 -0.08 -15.16
CA GLY A 56 -11.73 0.72 -14.34
C GLY A 56 -13.10 0.08 -14.13
N ILE A 57 -13.25 -1.18 -14.48
CA ILE A 57 -14.44 -2.01 -14.17
C ILE A 57 -13.99 -3.30 -13.51
N GLY A 58 -14.84 -3.94 -12.74
CA GLY A 58 -14.52 -5.23 -12.13
C GLY A 58 -14.25 -5.14 -10.64
N SER A 59 -14.00 -6.30 -10.04
CA SER A 59 -13.86 -6.42 -8.59
C SER A 59 -12.52 -5.85 -8.09
N GLU A 60 -12.59 -4.99 -7.08
CA GLU A 60 -11.45 -4.44 -6.34
C GLU A 60 -11.26 -5.10 -4.97
N LYS A 61 -11.80 -6.31 -4.79
CA LYS A 61 -11.65 -7.03 -3.51
C LYS A 61 -10.19 -7.27 -3.20
N LEU A 62 -9.79 -6.80 -2.01
CA LEU A 62 -8.45 -6.97 -1.49
C LEU A 62 -8.52 -7.26 0.00
N THR A 63 -7.68 -8.16 0.48
CA THR A 63 -7.41 -8.35 1.90
C THR A 63 -5.92 -8.26 2.14
N ASP A 64 -5.52 -7.58 3.20
CA ASP A 64 -4.13 -7.48 3.63
C ASP A 64 -4.02 -7.78 5.13
N LEU A 65 -3.01 -8.57 5.47
CA LEU A 65 -2.59 -8.82 6.83
C LEU A 65 -1.15 -8.39 6.98
N ALA A 66 -0.93 -7.32 7.72
CA ALA A 66 0.40 -6.78 7.97
C ALA A 66 0.80 -6.96 9.44
N SER A 67 2.08 -7.19 9.67
CA SER A 67 2.70 -7.21 10.98
C SER A 67 4.04 -6.50 10.96
N ASN A 68 4.29 -5.66 11.98
CA ASN A 68 5.56 -5.01 12.19
C ASN A 68 6.06 -5.25 13.60
N ILE A 69 7.37 -5.43 13.75
CA ILE A 69 8.07 -5.44 15.02
C ILE A 69 9.08 -4.31 14.99
N VAL A 70 8.90 -3.37 15.92
CA VAL A 70 9.78 -2.21 16.06
C VAL A 70 10.52 -2.30 17.38
N VAL A 71 11.84 -2.23 17.34
CA VAL A 71 12.70 -2.30 18.52
C VAL A 71 13.54 -1.02 18.60
N ALA A 72 13.33 -0.25 19.66
CA ALA A 72 14.12 0.95 19.97
C ALA A 72 15.10 0.64 21.08
N VAL A 73 16.40 0.74 20.80
CA VAL A 73 17.50 0.42 21.70
C VAL A 73 18.24 1.70 22.07
N PRO A 74 18.35 2.07 23.36
CA PRO A 74 19.24 3.12 23.78
C PRO A 74 20.69 2.65 23.69
N ILE A 75 21.47 3.26 22.79
CA ILE A 75 22.91 2.95 22.66
C ILE A 75 23.69 3.57 23.81
N ASN A 76 23.35 4.80 24.14
CA ASN A 76 23.88 5.56 25.28
C ASN A 76 22.84 6.57 25.76
N ASP A 77 23.26 7.59 26.51
CA ASP A 77 22.34 8.58 27.10
C ASP A 77 21.68 9.48 26.04
N ASP A 78 22.30 9.62 24.87
CA ASP A 78 21.93 10.59 23.82
C ASP A 78 21.42 9.92 22.55
N ASP A 79 21.76 8.64 22.35
CA ASP A 79 21.60 7.95 21.09
C ASP A 79 20.62 6.80 21.20
N VAL A 80 19.72 6.71 20.23
CA VAL A 80 18.76 5.63 20.09
C VAL A 80 18.83 5.05 18.68
N LEU A 81 18.96 3.74 18.60
CA LEU A 81 18.80 2.98 17.36
C LEU A 81 17.44 2.31 17.35
N THR A 82 16.65 2.56 16.31
CA THR A 82 15.36 1.88 16.08
C THR A 82 15.48 0.99 14.86
N ILE A 83 15.07 -0.27 15.00
CA ILE A 83 14.97 -1.25 13.90
C ILE A 83 13.50 -1.61 13.74
N ASP A 84 13.00 -1.53 12.51
CA ASP A 84 11.63 -1.94 12.15
C ASP A 84 11.72 -3.08 11.13
N VAL A 85 11.01 -4.16 11.38
CA VAL A 85 10.87 -5.31 10.48
C VAL A 85 9.39 -5.54 10.24
N GLY A 86 8.98 -5.46 8.97
CA GLY A 86 7.60 -5.59 8.55
C GLY A 86 7.40 -6.71 7.54
N ILE A 87 6.25 -7.35 7.62
CA ILE A 87 5.75 -8.30 6.63
C ILE A 87 4.28 -7.96 6.40
N SER A 88 3.91 -7.81 5.12
CA SER A 88 2.52 -7.67 4.68
C SER A 88 2.22 -8.78 3.69
N THR A 89 1.10 -9.46 3.89
CA THR A 89 0.60 -10.50 2.98
C THR A 89 -0.78 -10.10 2.51
N TYR A 90 -0.93 -9.90 1.20
CA TYR A 90 -2.19 -9.46 0.63
C TYR A 90 -2.69 -10.39 -0.47
N THR A 91 -4.02 -10.39 -0.63
CA THR A 91 -4.73 -11.10 -1.71
C THR A 91 -5.62 -10.11 -2.42
N SER A 92 -5.73 -10.23 -3.73
CA SER A 92 -6.59 -9.38 -4.53
C SER A 92 -7.30 -10.16 -5.61
N ALA A 93 -8.61 -9.90 -5.79
CA ALA A 93 -9.37 -10.45 -6.90
C ALA A 93 -8.99 -9.83 -8.25
N SER A 94 -8.42 -8.63 -8.21
CA SER A 94 -7.95 -7.90 -9.39
C SER A 94 -6.49 -8.16 -9.74
N SER A 95 -5.75 -8.90 -8.90
CA SER A 95 -4.37 -9.27 -9.14
C SER A 95 -4.18 -10.77 -8.99
N SER A 96 -3.62 -11.41 -10.01
CA SER A 96 -3.36 -12.85 -10.01
C SER A 96 -2.34 -13.18 -11.10
N ASN A 97 -1.36 -14.01 -10.79
CA ASN A 97 -0.42 -14.55 -11.76
C ASN A 97 -0.81 -15.97 -12.23
N ILE A 98 -2.04 -16.39 -12.00
CA ILE A 98 -2.55 -17.64 -12.56
C ILE A 98 -2.76 -17.45 -14.06
N ASN A 99 -1.92 -18.08 -14.87
CA ASN A 99 -2.09 -18.07 -16.30
C ASN A 99 -3.26 -18.99 -16.73
N PRO A 100 -4.38 -18.45 -17.24
CA PRO A 100 -5.52 -19.25 -17.63
C PRO A 100 -5.23 -20.16 -18.83
N PHE A 101 -4.25 -19.82 -19.66
CA PHE A 101 -3.88 -20.59 -20.83
C PHE A 101 -2.99 -21.79 -20.50
N ASN A 102 -2.40 -21.81 -19.31
CA ASN A 102 -1.63 -22.96 -18.80
C ASN A 102 -2.42 -23.85 -17.85
N SER A 103 -3.70 -23.54 -17.60
CA SER A 103 -4.54 -24.32 -16.69
C SER A 103 -5.21 -25.45 -17.43
N TYR A 104 -5.15 -26.64 -16.85
CA TYR A 104 -5.82 -27.83 -17.38
C TYR A 104 -6.98 -28.24 -16.47
N LYS A 105 -8.15 -28.45 -17.03
CA LYS A 105 -9.23 -29.13 -16.30
C LYS A 105 -8.96 -30.63 -16.26
N THR A 106 -8.82 -31.15 -15.07
CA THR A 106 -8.80 -32.58 -14.83
C THR A 106 -10.19 -33.01 -14.39
N SER A 107 -10.90 -33.77 -15.22
CA SER A 107 -12.16 -34.38 -14.83
C SER A 107 -11.93 -35.88 -14.60
N THR A 108 -12.32 -36.34 -13.41
CA THR A 108 -12.26 -37.76 -13.05
C THR A 108 -13.69 -38.31 -13.09
N SER A 109 -13.98 -39.23 -14.02
CA SER A 109 -15.24 -39.95 -14.05
C SER A 109 -15.03 -41.38 -13.54
N THR A 110 -15.88 -41.79 -12.62
CA THR A 110 -15.89 -43.16 -12.09
C THR A 110 -17.14 -43.83 -12.57
N SER A 111 -17.01 -44.86 -13.38
CA SER A 111 -18.13 -45.73 -13.80
C SER A 111 -18.04 -47.05 -13.03
N SER A 112 -19.18 -47.52 -12.49
CA SER A 112 -19.29 -48.79 -11.82
C SER A 112 -20.13 -49.70 -12.76
N GLY A 113 -19.48 -50.66 -13.35
CA GLY A 113 -20.17 -51.71 -14.18
C GLY A 113 -20.10 -53.07 -13.50
N ALA A 114 -20.87 -54.04 -14.00
CA ALA A 114 -20.96 -55.40 -13.44
C ALA A 114 -19.61 -56.15 -13.39
N SER A 115 -18.59 -55.67 -14.06
CA SER A 115 -17.23 -56.26 -14.12
C SER A 115 -16.13 -55.48 -13.42
N GLY A 116 -16.46 -54.41 -12.63
CA GLY A 116 -15.45 -53.66 -11.86
C GLY A 116 -15.64 -52.15 -11.92
N LYS A 117 -14.93 -51.47 -11.05
CA LYS A 117 -14.87 -50.00 -10.97
C LYS A 117 -13.76 -49.48 -11.88
N SER A 118 -14.12 -48.75 -12.91
CA SER A 118 -13.18 -48.08 -13.81
C SER A 118 -13.17 -46.58 -13.51
N THR A 119 -12.00 -46.03 -13.28
CA THR A 119 -11.78 -44.58 -13.10
C THR A 119 -11.00 -44.08 -14.31
N SER A 120 -11.59 -43.22 -15.10
CA SER A 120 -10.89 -42.51 -16.17
C SER A 120 -10.67 -41.06 -15.80
N THR A 121 -9.43 -40.59 -15.94
CA THR A 121 -9.05 -39.20 -15.75
C THR A 121 -8.81 -38.59 -17.12
N THR A 122 -9.64 -37.61 -17.49
CA THR A 122 -9.48 -36.89 -18.75
C THR A 122 -8.85 -35.52 -18.41
N VAL A 123 -7.68 -35.24 -18.98
CA VAL A 123 -7.04 -33.94 -18.92
C VAL A 123 -7.47 -33.15 -20.16
N SER A 124 -8.19 -32.06 -19.97
CA SER A 124 -8.53 -31.16 -21.07
C SER A 124 -7.35 -30.22 -21.31
N SER A 125 -6.87 -30.17 -22.55
CA SER A 125 -5.84 -29.20 -22.97
C SER A 125 -6.42 -27.81 -23.28
N ALA A 126 -7.75 -27.63 -23.18
CA ALA A 126 -8.35 -26.32 -23.37
C ALA A 126 -8.00 -25.37 -22.24
N PRO A 127 -7.65 -24.10 -22.52
CA PRO A 127 -7.39 -23.12 -21.52
C PRO A 127 -8.53 -22.98 -20.52
N TYR A 128 -8.20 -22.93 -19.23
CA TYR A 128 -9.17 -22.79 -18.17
C TYR A 128 -8.76 -21.63 -17.26
N GLY A 129 -9.71 -20.75 -16.96
CA GLY A 129 -9.49 -19.56 -16.18
C GLY A 129 -9.72 -18.29 -16.98
N THR A 130 -9.19 -17.18 -16.51
CA THR A 130 -9.43 -15.85 -17.10
C THR A 130 -8.13 -15.16 -17.47
N PRO A 131 -8.03 -14.43 -18.58
CA PRO A 131 -6.84 -13.63 -18.91
C PRO A 131 -6.54 -12.58 -17.83
N TRP A 132 -7.55 -12.11 -17.12
CA TRP A 132 -7.39 -11.20 -16.00
C TRP A 132 -6.48 -11.78 -14.91
N LEU A 133 -6.70 -13.02 -14.53
CA LEU A 133 -5.93 -13.69 -13.50
C LEU A 133 -4.45 -13.87 -13.86
N ALA A 134 -4.17 -14.17 -15.12
CA ALA A 134 -2.80 -14.39 -15.60
C ALA A 134 -2.07 -13.09 -15.95
N SER A 135 -2.81 -12.10 -16.37
CA SER A 135 -2.25 -10.93 -17.03
C SER A 135 -2.18 -9.68 -16.14
N SER A 136 -2.63 -9.78 -14.90
CA SER A 136 -2.45 -8.69 -13.94
C SER A 136 -1.01 -8.50 -13.51
N GLY A 137 -0.18 -9.54 -13.68
CA GLY A 137 1.21 -9.52 -13.25
C GLY A 137 1.43 -9.67 -11.75
N ALA A 138 0.37 -9.55 -10.96
CA ALA A 138 0.42 -9.74 -9.53
C ALA A 138 -0.07 -11.13 -9.14
N SER A 139 0.43 -11.65 -8.04
CA SER A 139 0.01 -12.94 -7.49
C SER A 139 -1.41 -12.88 -6.94
N ALA A 140 -2.12 -14.01 -6.90
CA ALA A 140 -3.36 -14.12 -6.13
C ALA A 140 -3.13 -13.85 -4.63
N SER A 141 -1.92 -14.07 -4.16
CA SER A 141 -1.40 -13.56 -2.89
C SER A 141 0.06 -13.17 -3.07
N ASP A 142 0.46 -12.03 -2.53
CA ASP A 142 1.83 -11.55 -2.55
C ASP A 142 2.31 -11.18 -1.14
N GLU A 143 3.61 -11.06 -0.98
CA GLU A 143 4.25 -10.80 0.31
C GLU A 143 5.30 -9.70 0.15
N LEU A 144 5.05 -8.58 0.83
CA LEU A 144 6.03 -7.50 0.97
C LEU A 144 6.80 -7.68 2.29
N ALA A 145 8.12 -7.82 2.18
CA ALA A 145 9.01 -7.80 3.33
C ALA A 145 9.77 -6.47 3.39
N SER A 146 9.89 -5.88 4.57
CA SER A 146 10.60 -4.63 4.79
C SER A 146 11.48 -4.67 6.03
N VAL A 147 12.60 -3.94 5.98
CA VAL A 147 13.45 -3.67 7.13
C VAL A 147 13.93 -2.22 7.06
N SER A 148 13.93 -1.53 8.19
CA SER A 148 14.54 -0.22 8.30
C SER A 148 15.33 -0.07 9.58
N ALA A 149 16.33 0.81 9.55
CA ALA A 149 17.10 1.22 10.72
C ALA A 149 17.14 2.75 10.76
N ASN A 150 16.82 3.31 11.92
CA ASN A 150 16.86 4.74 12.19
C ASN A 150 17.73 5.01 13.41
N TYR A 151 18.73 5.85 13.24
CA TYR A 151 19.58 6.34 14.31
C TYR A 151 19.20 7.77 14.64
N VAL A 152 18.99 8.06 15.92
CA VAL A 152 18.65 9.38 16.43
C VAL A 152 19.67 9.79 17.49
N HIS A 153 20.24 10.99 17.32
CA HIS A 153 21.09 11.65 18.30
C HIS A 153 20.39 12.87 18.89
N SER A 154 20.47 13.04 20.17
CA SER A 154 19.95 14.19 20.90
C SER A 154 21.08 14.93 21.61
N SER A 155 21.20 16.24 21.40
CA SER A 155 22.20 17.09 22.08
C SER A 155 22.08 17.01 23.61
N ASP A 156 23.12 17.39 24.32
CA ASP A 156 23.17 17.39 25.78
C ASP A 156 22.04 18.20 26.42
N ASP A 157 21.69 19.33 25.83
CA ASP A 157 20.59 20.20 26.29
C ASP A 157 19.20 19.74 25.85
N ARG A 158 19.13 18.59 25.07
CA ARG A 158 17.91 18.06 24.52
C ARG A 158 17.12 19.04 23.63
N ASN A 159 17.80 20.04 23.07
CA ASN A 159 17.16 21.04 22.22
C ASN A 159 17.45 20.82 20.72
N THR A 160 18.39 19.95 20.39
CA THR A 160 18.75 19.65 19.02
C THR A 160 18.72 18.13 18.82
N LEU A 161 17.98 17.67 17.81
CA LEU A 161 17.96 16.28 17.40
C LEU A 161 18.34 16.19 15.93
N TRP A 162 19.09 15.17 15.57
CA TRP A 162 19.26 14.77 14.19
C TRP A 162 19.10 13.26 14.06
N ASN A 163 18.64 12.83 12.92
CA ASN A 163 18.48 11.41 12.63
C ASN A 163 18.97 11.07 11.23
N ALA A 164 19.36 9.80 11.05
CA ALA A 164 19.63 9.21 9.77
C ALA A 164 18.93 7.86 9.71
N ASP A 165 18.33 7.56 8.56
CA ASP A 165 17.62 6.31 8.35
C ASP A 165 17.98 5.66 7.02
N VAL A 166 17.94 4.32 7.02
CA VAL A 166 18.06 3.48 5.83
C VAL A 166 16.94 2.47 5.84
N SER A 167 16.44 2.11 4.67
CA SER A 167 15.38 1.11 4.52
C SER A 167 15.59 0.25 3.30
N PHE A 168 15.09 -0.97 3.37
CA PHE A 168 15.02 -1.91 2.28
C PHE A 168 13.66 -2.58 2.30
N SER A 169 13.02 -2.70 1.13
CA SER A 169 11.83 -3.52 0.97
C SER A 169 11.87 -4.30 -0.34
N ASN A 170 11.25 -5.45 -0.32
CA ASN A 170 11.22 -6.35 -1.47
C ASN A 170 9.88 -7.06 -1.57
N GLU A 171 9.40 -7.14 -2.78
CA GLU A 171 8.22 -7.85 -3.24
C GLU A 171 8.60 -8.63 -4.51
N TYR A 172 7.71 -9.46 -5.04
CA TYR A 172 7.99 -10.28 -6.23
C TYR A 172 8.50 -9.47 -7.43
N ASP A 173 7.85 -8.35 -7.73
CA ASP A 173 8.16 -7.51 -8.88
C ASP A 173 8.72 -6.12 -8.52
N TYR A 174 8.93 -5.84 -7.23
CA TYR A 174 9.35 -4.53 -6.74
C TYR A 174 10.44 -4.63 -5.67
N THR A 175 11.44 -3.76 -5.77
CA THR A 175 12.51 -3.61 -4.77
C THR A 175 12.75 -2.14 -4.50
N SER A 176 12.89 -1.76 -3.24
CA SER A 176 13.16 -0.37 -2.82
C SER A 176 14.34 -0.31 -1.86
N ILE A 177 15.19 0.70 -2.04
CA ILE A 177 16.23 1.11 -1.10
C ILE A 177 15.96 2.57 -0.74
N GLY A 178 15.83 2.87 0.55
CA GLY A 178 15.57 4.20 1.05
C GLY A 178 16.70 4.74 1.90
N PHE A 179 16.91 6.04 1.83
CA PHE A 179 17.82 6.81 2.68
C PHE A 179 17.09 8.06 3.16
N GLY A 180 17.26 8.39 4.41
CA GLY A 180 16.64 9.57 4.98
C GLY A 180 17.47 10.21 6.07
N GLY A 181 17.09 11.42 6.42
CA GLY A 181 17.65 12.12 7.55
C GLY A 181 16.83 13.33 7.92
N GLY A 182 17.00 13.78 9.16
CA GLY A 182 16.24 14.89 9.69
C GLY A 182 17.02 15.69 10.73
N PHE A 183 16.55 16.89 10.93
CA PHE A 183 17.06 17.82 11.92
C PHE A 183 15.87 18.50 12.60
N THR A 184 15.89 18.53 13.94
CA THR A 184 14.88 19.20 14.75
C THR A 184 15.55 20.12 15.77
N LYS A 185 15.06 21.35 15.86
CA LYS A 185 15.50 22.31 16.85
C LYS A 185 14.35 22.81 17.70
N LEU A 186 14.52 22.71 19.01
CA LEU A 186 13.58 23.19 20.03
C LEU A 186 14.03 24.52 20.57
N PHE A 187 13.09 25.45 20.76
CA PHE A 187 13.30 26.79 21.26
C PHE A 187 12.31 27.10 22.38
N ASN A 188 12.49 28.26 23.05
CA ASN A 188 11.52 28.78 24.02
C ASN A 188 11.12 27.75 25.08
N GLN A 189 12.10 27.10 25.72
CA GLN A 189 11.86 26.05 26.71
C GLN A 189 11.05 24.87 26.11
N LYS A 190 11.30 24.52 24.84
CA LYS A 190 10.64 23.47 24.05
C LYS A 190 9.18 23.78 23.70
N ASN A 191 8.73 25.02 23.82
CA ASN A 191 7.40 25.44 23.38
C ASN A 191 7.33 25.67 21.86
N THR A 192 8.49 25.84 21.20
CA THR A 192 8.62 26.04 19.76
C THR A 192 9.52 24.96 19.18
N GLU A 193 9.09 24.34 18.09
CA GLU A 193 9.85 23.33 17.37
C GLU A 193 9.89 23.66 15.89
N ILE A 194 11.07 23.54 15.29
CA ILE A 194 11.26 23.57 13.84
C ILE A 194 11.94 22.25 13.46
N SER A 195 11.37 21.55 12.51
CA SER A 195 11.93 20.30 11.98
C SER A 195 12.06 20.34 10.46
N PHE A 196 13.13 19.74 10.00
CA PHE A 196 13.41 19.50 8.58
C PHE A 196 13.69 18.01 8.39
N LYS A 197 13.15 17.41 7.33
CA LYS A 197 13.40 16.02 6.95
C LYS A 197 13.58 15.91 5.44
N ALA A 198 14.50 15.05 4.99
CA ALA A 198 14.67 14.71 3.57
C ALA A 198 14.82 13.20 3.41
N ASN A 199 14.22 12.66 2.33
CA ASN A 199 14.31 11.23 2.01
C ASN A 199 14.51 11.05 0.51
N ALA A 200 15.19 9.97 0.15
CA ALA A 200 15.33 9.48 -1.21
C ALA A 200 15.03 7.96 -1.21
N TYR A 201 14.16 7.52 -2.12
CA TYR A 201 13.89 6.11 -2.38
C TYR A 201 14.29 5.79 -3.81
N LEU A 202 15.10 4.76 -3.96
CA LEU A 202 15.58 4.26 -5.24
C LEU A 202 14.92 2.91 -5.47
N ASP A 203 13.89 2.93 -6.29
CA ASP A 203 13.01 1.80 -6.51
C ASP A 203 13.24 1.20 -7.89
N GLN A 204 13.13 -0.10 -7.97
CA GLN A 204 13.14 -0.85 -9.22
C GLN A 204 11.88 -1.70 -9.31
N TRP A 205 11.11 -1.49 -10.39
CA TRP A 205 9.94 -2.29 -10.71
C TRP A 205 10.20 -3.17 -11.91
N ARG A 206 9.87 -4.45 -11.83
CA ARG A 206 9.93 -5.41 -12.96
C ARG A 206 8.57 -5.43 -13.64
N PRO A 207 8.40 -4.80 -14.82
CA PRO A 207 7.10 -4.69 -15.45
C PRO A 207 6.56 -6.06 -15.87
N ILE A 208 5.38 -6.40 -15.40
CA ILE A 208 4.61 -7.58 -15.83
C ILE A 208 3.37 -7.05 -16.55
N TYR A 209 3.19 -7.46 -17.80
CA TYR A 209 2.12 -6.96 -18.65
C TYR A 209 0.94 -7.92 -18.71
N PRO A 210 -0.27 -7.45 -19.06
CA PRO A 210 -1.37 -8.31 -19.51
C PRO A 210 -0.90 -9.33 -20.53
N THR A 211 -1.38 -10.58 -20.42
CA THR A 211 -0.90 -11.69 -21.26
C THR A 211 -0.99 -11.38 -22.75
N GLU A 212 -2.11 -10.81 -23.18
CA GLU A 212 -2.34 -10.44 -24.59
C GLU A 212 -1.35 -9.38 -25.09
N LEU A 213 -0.98 -8.42 -24.23
CA LEU A 213 -0.01 -7.38 -24.57
C LEU A 213 1.42 -7.92 -24.54
N HIS A 214 1.72 -8.77 -23.56
CA HIS A 214 3.01 -9.46 -23.47
C HIS A 214 3.27 -10.29 -24.74
N GLU A 215 2.29 -11.14 -25.14
CA GLU A 215 2.40 -11.97 -26.33
C GLU A 215 2.59 -11.15 -27.60
N TYR A 216 1.85 -10.03 -27.72
CA TYR A 216 2.05 -9.11 -28.83
C TYR A 216 3.47 -8.48 -28.81
N GLY A 217 3.96 -8.11 -27.65
CA GLY A 217 5.33 -7.54 -27.50
C GLY A 217 6.42 -8.55 -27.90
N VAL A 218 6.22 -9.83 -27.64
CA VAL A 218 7.20 -10.90 -27.95
C VAL A 218 7.12 -11.36 -29.41
N HIS A 219 5.89 -11.55 -29.95
CA HIS A 219 5.65 -12.22 -31.22
C HIS A 219 5.20 -11.28 -32.35
N GLY A 220 4.99 -9.98 -32.04
CA GLY A 220 4.51 -9.00 -33.01
C GLY A 220 3.15 -9.36 -33.59
N ALA A 221 2.88 -9.03 -34.83
CA ALA A 221 1.59 -9.25 -35.51
C ALA A 221 1.17 -10.74 -35.58
N ASN A 222 2.08 -11.69 -35.38
CA ASN A 222 1.78 -13.11 -35.44
C ASN A 222 1.45 -13.73 -34.05
N PHE A 223 1.28 -12.92 -33.02
CA PHE A 223 1.10 -13.35 -31.63
C PHE A 223 -0.13 -14.25 -31.40
N GLN A 224 -1.16 -14.16 -32.23
CA GLN A 224 -2.34 -15.05 -32.16
C GLN A 224 -2.06 -16.52 -32.53
N ASN A 225 -0.97 -16.76 -33.27
CA ASN A 225 -0.55 -18.09 -33.68
C ASN A 225 0.64 -18.63 -32.88
N GLN A 226 1.08 -17.91 -31.88
CA GLN A 226 2.25 -18.24 -31.06
C GLN A 226 1.96 -18.03 -29.57
N GLY A 227 2.72 -18.71 -28.73
CA GLY A 227 2.60 -18.56 -27.28
C GLY A 227 1.24 -18.97 -26.72
N TYR A 228 0.78 -18.24 -25.74
CA TYR A 228 -0.45 -18.55 -24.99
C TYR A 228 -1.74 -18.38 -25.77
N LEU A 229 -1.75 -17.60 -26.84
CA LEU A 229 -2.95 -17.41 -27.68
C LEU A 229 -3.11 -18.46 -28.76
N THR A 230 -2.16 -19.37 -28.93
CA THR A 230 -2.23 -20.44 -29.91
C THR A 230 -3.48 -21.33 -29.68
N GLY A 231 -4.36 -21.39 -30.69
CA GLY A 231 -5.60 -22.14 -30.61
C GLY A 231 -6.73 -21.49 -29.83
N VAL A 232 -6.51 -20.30 -29.24
CA VAL A 232 -7.56 -19.53 -28.58
C VAL A 232 -8.38 -18.79 -29.63
N SER A 233 -9.73 -18.93 -29.55
CA SER A 233 -10.64 -18.20 -30.42
C SER A 233 -10.84 -16.77 -29.89
N ILE A 234 -10.34 -15.80 -30.61
CA ILE A 234 -10.67 -14.41 -30.39
C ILE A 234 -12.00 -14.09 -31.04
N LEU A 235 -12.86 -13.36 -30.36
CA LEU A 235 -14.23 -13.03 -30.77
C LEU A 235 -14.36 -11.51 -30.94
N ASP A 236 -15.15 -11.08 -31.91
CA ASP A 236 -15.55 -9.68 -32.05
C ASP A 236 -16.76 -9.34 -31.15
N GLN A 237 -17.24 -8.10 -31.22
CA GLN A 237 -18.38 -7.60 -30.45
C GLN A 237 -19.69 -8.38 -30.72
N SER A 238 -19.82 -9.05 -31.87
CA SER A 238 -20.97 -9.89 -32.22
C SER A 238 -20.80 -11.37 -31.84
N GLY A 239 -19.66 -11.72 -31.20
CA GLY A 239 -19.36 -13.11 -30.82
C GLY A 239 -18.80 -13.96 -31.93
N ASN A 240 -18.49 -13.41 -33.12
CA ASN A 240 -17.88 -14.12 -34.23
C ASN A 240 -16.37 -14.22 -34.08
N ARG A 241 -15.77 -15.29 -34.61
CA ARG A 241 -14.31 -15.38 -34.68
C ARG A 241 -13.71 -14.26 -35.49
N SER A 242 -12.66 -13.66 -34.98
CA SER A 242 -11.92 -12.55 -35.62
C SER A 242 -10.43 -12.78 -35.53
N THR A 243 -9.70 -12.35 -36.56
CA THR A 243 -8.24 -12.28 -36.59
C THR A 243 -7.76 -10.81 -36.56
N ASN A 244 -8.68 -9.87 -36.41
CA ASN A 244 -8.40 -8.44 -36.53
C ASN A 244 -7.91 -7.80 -35.23
N TYR A 245 -7.91 -8.52 -34.10
CA TYR A 245 -7.38 -7.99 -32.85
C TYR A 245 -5.89 -7.71 -32.98
N LEU A 246 -5.50 -6.45 -32.78
CA LEU A 246 -4.12 -6.01 -32.82
C LEU A 246 -3.92 -4.84 -31.84
N PRO A 247 -3.25 -5.04 -30.71
CA PRO A 247 -2.97 -3.96 -29.74
C PRO A 247 -1.77 -3.13 -30.19
N SER A 248 -1.90 -2.44 -31.36
CA SER A 248 -0.80 -1.71 -31.99
C SER A 248 -0.32 -0.48 -31.22
N ALA A 249 -1.09 -0.01 -30.25
CA ALA A 249 -0.69 1.05 -29.35
C ALA A 249 0.35 0.58 -28.32
N PHE A 250 0.36 -0.71 -27.99
CA PHE A 250 1.24 -1.25 -26.97
C PHE A 250 2.72 -1.15 -27.33
N THR A 251 3.48 -0.66 -26.37
CA THR A 251 4.95 -0.68 -26.38
C THR A 251 5.45 -0.96 -24.97
N PRO A 252 6.42 -1.88 -24.79
CA PRO A 252 7.01 -2.12 -23.46
C PRO A 252 7.62 -0.85 -22.87
N TYR A 253 7.66 -0.76 -21.53
CA TYR A 253 8.41 0.31 -20.86
C TYR A 253 9.91 0.10 -21.06
N VAL A 254 10.63 1.19 -21.32
CA VAL A 254 12.09 1.19 -21.51
C VAL A 254 12.80 1.27 -20.15
N ASN A 255 12.19 1.95 -19.18
CA ASN A 255 12.76 2.16 -17.86
C ASN A 255 11.88 1.50 -16.79
N SER A 256 12.51 0.82 -15.84
CA SER A 256 11.88 0.17 -14.71
C SER A 256 12.16 0.86 -13.36
N ASN A 257 12.98 1.91 -13.34
CA ASN A 257 13.26 2.67 -12.12
C ASN A 257 12.07 3.57 -11.76
N ARG A 258 11.81 3.70 -10.47
CA ARG A 258 10.78 4.58 -9.91
C ARG A 258 11.35 5.26 -8.67
N ASN A 259 12.02 6.39 -8.86
CA ASN A 259 12.67 7.09 -7.76
C ASN A 259 11.73 8.12 -7.13
N SER A 260 11.84 8.30 -5.81
CA SER A 260 11.06 9.27 -5.07
C SER A 260 11.97 10.08 -4.15
N TYR A 261 11.82 11.39 -4.20
CA TYR A 261 12.57 12.34 -3.37
C TYR A 261 11.60 13.21 -2.59
N SER A 262 11.87 13.46 -1.31
CA SER A 262 11.03 14.34 -0.51
C SER A 262 11.86 15.23 0.39
N ALA A 263 11.34 16.44 0.62
CA ALA A 263 11.82 17.38 1.63
C ALA A 263 10.62 17.93 2.39
N SER A 264 10.69 17.91 3.71
CA SER A 264 9.61 18.34 4.60
C SER A 264 10.13 19.39 5.57
N ILE A 265 9.31 20.42 5.83
CA ILE A 265 9.52 21.39 6.91
C ILE A 265 8.27 21.43 7.77
N ALA A 266 8.46 21.44 9.08
CA ALA A 266 7.37 21.61 10.02
C ALA A 266 7.75 22.62 11.12
N PHE A 267 6.75 23.40 11.52
CA PHE A 267 6.81 24.34 12.64
C PHE A 267 5.71 23.99 13.61
N SER A 268 6.03 23.82 14.89
CA SER A 268 5.09 23.54 15.96
C SER A 268 5.27 24.55 17.09
N GLN A 269 4.16 25.05 17.63
CA GLN A 269 4.14 26.05 18.69
C GLN A 269 3.04 25.73 19.71
N ILE A 270 3.41 25.74 20.99
CA ILE A 270 2.46 25.79 22.09
C ILE A 270 2.02 27.25 22.22
N LEU A 271 0.81 27.56 21.77
CA LEU A 271 0.26 28.92 21.78
C LEU A 271 -0.23 29.32 23.17
N THR A 272 -0.84 28.37 23.87
CA THR A 272 -1.35 28.55 25.24
C THR A 272 -1.24 27.22 25.99
N LYS A 273 -1.52 27.21 27.30
CA LYS A 273 -1.61 25.95 28.08
C LYS A 273 -2.63 24.95 27.54
N LYS A 274 -3.51 25.36 26.65
CA LYS A 274 -4.60 24.53 26.08
C LYS A 274 -4.47 24.29 24.59
N ILE A 275 -3.63 25.03 23.86
CA ILE A 275 -3.59 25.04 22.41
C ILE A 275 -2.17 24.83 21.91
N GLN A 276 -2.00 23.80 21.09
CA GLN A 276 -0.80 23.58 20.30
C GLN A 276 -1.18 23.61 18.81
N LEU A 277 -0.43 24.39 18.04
CA LEU A 277 -0.54 24.47 16.59
C LEU A 277 0.71 23.89 15.94
N SER A 278 0.56 23.11 14.91
CA SER A 278 1.65 22.67 14.03
C SER A 278 1.26 22.92 12.59
N VAL A 279 2.16 23.50 11.80
CA VAL A 279 2.01 23.66 10.34
C VAL A 279 3.16 22.96 9.65
N PHE A 280 2.90 22.38 8.47
CA PHE A 280 3.90 21.65 7.72
C PHE A 280 3.69 21.81 6.23
N MET A 281 4.77 21.63 5.48
CA MET A 281 4.79 21.58 4.03
C MET A 281 5.77 20.50 3.60
N ASP A 282 5.35 19.70 2.62
CA ASP A 282 6.22 18.72 1.99
C ASP A 282 6.38 19.05 0.50
N LEU A 283 7.55 18.77 -0.05
CA LEU A 283 7.84 18.79 -1.47
C LEU A 283 8.25 17.38 -1.86
N LEU A 284 7.52 16.77 -2.80
CA LEU A 284 7.81 15.41 -3.25
C LEU A 284 7.96 15.39 -4.77
N LYS A 285 9.00 14.72 -5.22
CA LYS A 285 9.22 14.46 -6.65
C LYS A 285 9.38 12.97 -6.89
N GLN A 286 8.61 12.45 -7.84
CA GLN A 286 8.73 11.08 -8.32
C GLN A 286 9.18 11.10 -9.77
N GLU A 287 10.07 10.17 -10.14
CA GLU A 287 10.63 10.06 -11.49
C GLU A 287 10.75 8.59 -11.92
N GLY A 288 10.58 8.34 -13.21
CA GLY A 288 10.72 7.02 -13.81
C GLY A 288 9.40 6.38 -14.22
N LEU A 289 9.22 5.09 -13.93
CA LEU A 289 8.01 4.34 -14.23
C LEU A 289 6.94 4.64 -13.18
N LEU A 290 6.04 5.57 -13.47
CA LEU A 290 4.93 5.96 -12.60
C LEU A 290 3.58 5.34 -13.00
N ALA A 291 3.52 4.75 -14.20
CA ALA A 291 2.36 3.98 -14.67
C ALA A 291 2.44 2.52 -14.20
N THR A 292 1.29 1.89 -14.02
CA THR A 292 1.19 0.49 -13.59
C THR A 292 1.14 -0.46 -14.79
N PRO A 293 2.13 -1.36 -14.94
CA PRO A 293 2.29 -2.17 -16.15
C PRO A 293 1.14 -3.11 -16.47
N TYR A 294 0.45 -3.62 -15.46
CA TYR A 294 -0.62 -4.61 -15.60
C TYR A 294 -2.03 -4.01 -15.69
N GLN A 295 -2.19 -2.69 -15.60
CA GLN A 295 -3.49 -2.04 -15.74
C GLN A 295 -3.85 -1.92 -17.22
N ARG A 296 -5.03 -2.45 -17.58
CA ARG A 296 -5.55 -2.42 -18.95
C ARG A 296 -6.19 -1.10 -19.29
N VAL A 297 -6.10 -0.73 -20.56
CA VAL A 297 -6.82 0.41 -21.13
C VAL A 297 -7.54 -0.03 -22.39
N TYR A 298 -8.76 0.45 -22.54
CA TYR A 298 -9.66 0.26 -23.67
C TYR A 298 -9.99 1.62 -24.27
N PHE A 299 -9.84 1.74 -25.60
CA PHE A 299 -10.08 2.99 -26.30
C PHE A 299 -11.45 3.05 -26.95
N ALA A 300 -12.14 4.19 -26.80
CA ALA A 300 -13.45 4.42 -27.40
C ALA A 300 -13.44 4.38 -28.96
N ASP A 301 -12.28 4.61 -29.56
CA ASP A 301 -12.09 4.63 -31.03
C ASP A 301 -11.51 3.31 -31.58
N LYS A 302 -11.45 2.25 -30.76
CA LYS A 302 -11.02 0.91 -31.16
C LYS A 302 -12.17 -0.08 -31.08
N ALA A 303 -12.12 -1.14 -31.87
CA ALA A 303 -13.07 -2.24 -31.81
C ALA A 303 -12.71 -3.18 -30.66
N ASN A 304 -13.70 -3.64 -29.93
CA ASN A 304 -13.53 -4.54 -28.77
C ASN A 304 -13.42 -5.99 -29.22
N TYR A 305 -12.48 -6.68 -28.61
CA TYR A 305 -12.24 -8.10 -28.83
C TYR A 305 -12.25 -8.87 -27.53
N TYR A 306 -12.71 -10.13 -27.60
CA TYR A 306 -12.97 -10.94 -26.43
C TYR A 306 -12.44 -12.35 -26.62
N ILE A 307 -12.25 -13.07 -25.51
CA ILE A 307 -12.11 -14.51 -25.47
C ILE A 307 -13.11 -15.09 -24.46
N GLY A 308 -13.56 -16.33 -24.71
CA GLY A 308 -14.50 -17.03 -23.83
C GLY A 308 -15.87 -17.24 -24.45
N GLN A 309 -16.93 -17.04 -23.67
CA GLN A 309 -18.30 -17.39 -24.04
C GLN A 309 -19.01 -16.24 -24.75
N SER A 310 -19.24 -16.38 -26.05
CA SER A 310 -19.84 -15.36 -26.94
C SER A 310 -21.20 -14.83 -26.44
N GLN A 311 -21.97 -15.64 -25.75
CA GLN A 311 -23.30 -15.26 -25.24
C GLN A 311 -23.29 -14.10 -24.21
N TYR A 312 -22.14 -13.84 -23.56
CA TYR A 312 -22.00 -12.77 -22.58
C TYR A 312 -21.38 -11.49 -23.14
N ILE A 313 -20.90 -11.50 -24.39
CA ILE A 313 -20.26 -10.34 -25.01
C ILE A 313 -21.20 -9.10 -25.05
N PRO A 314 -22.50 -9.22 -25.44
CA PRO A 314 -23.37 -8.05 -25.54
C PRO A 314 -23.66 -7.31 -24.23
N VAL A 315 -23.35 -7.95 -23.10
CA VAL A 315 -23.58 -7.41 -21.74
C VAL A 315 -22.28 -7.20 -20.96
N TYR A 316 -21.14 -7.21 -21.65
CA TYR A 316 -19.84 -7.01 -21.02
C TYR A 316 -19.63 -5.52 -20.71
N GLU A 317 -20.24 -5.05 -19.65
CA GLU A 317 -20.13 -3.69 -19.15
C GLU A 317 -19.90 -3.67 -17.62
N THR A 318 -19.85 -4.86 -17.00
CA THR A 318 -19.75 -4.99 -15.55
C THR A 318 -18.80 -6.13 -15.15
N ALA A 319 -18.31 -6.08 -13.94
CA ALA A 319 -17.51 -7.15 -13.32
C ALA A 319 -18.25 -8.51 -13.20
N ALA A 320 -19.57 -8.53 -13.38
CA ALA A 320 -20.39 -9.72 -13.23
C ALA A 320 -20.35 -10.65 -14.48
N ASN A 321 -19.69 -10.24 -15.55
CA ASN A 321 -19.57 -11.05 -16.75
C ASN A 321 -18.66 -12.26 -16.50
N VAL A 322 -19.26 -13.44 -16.44
CA VAL A 322 -18.57 -14.69 -16.15
C VAL A 322 -18.26 -15.42 -17.44
N GLY A 323 -16.99 -15.80 -17.63
CA GLY A 323 -16.58 -16.64 -18.75
C GLY A 323 -16.38 -15.91 -20.08
N VAL A 324 -16.38 -14.59 -20.10
CA VAL A 324 -15.97 -13.76 -21.23
C VAL A 324 -15.00 -12.68 -20.75
N TYR A 325 -13.97 -12.38 -21.54
CA TYR A 325 -12.89 -11.45 -21.17
C TYR A 325 -12.53 -10.58 -22.36
N GLN A 326 -12.53 -9.29 -22.13
CA GLN A 326 -12.12 -8.31 -23.13
C GLN A 326 -10.60 -8.23 -23.18
N LEU A 327 -10.05 -8.18 -24.37
CA LEU A 327 -8.62 -8.01 -24.60
C LEU A 327 -8.26 -6.53 -24.66
N ALA A 328 -7.18 -6.14 -24.00
CA ALA A 328 -6.77 -4.76 -23.88
C ALA A 328 -6.22 -4.17 -25.20
N ASP A 329 -6.44 -2.89 -25.41
CA ASP A 329 -5.81 -2.14 -26.50
C ASP A 329 -4.39 -1.67 -26.14
N ASP A 330 -4.19 -1.29 -24.88
CA ASP A 330 -2.89 -0.93 -24.31
C ASP A 330 -2.92 -1.11 -22.78
N LYS A 331 -1.80 -0.83 -22.12
CA LYS A 331 -1.64 -0.65 -20.70
C LYS A 331 -1.72 0.81 -20.31
N GLU A 332 -1.85 1.10 -19.01
CA GLU A 332 -1.75 2.45 -18.49
C GLU A 332 -0.51 3.20 -18.99
N ARG A 333 -0.67 4.48 -19.26
CA ARG A 333 0.40 5.40 -19.67
C ARG A 333 0.31 6.71 -18.92
N LEU A 334 1.31 6.99 -18.10
CA LEU A 334 1.41 8.23 -17.31
C LEU A 334 2.75 8.92 -17.57
N PRO A 335 2.86 10.23 -17.30
CA PRO A 335 4.14 10.92 -17.35
C PRO A 335 5.16 10.29 -16.42
N SER A 336 6.43 10.33 -16.82
CA SER A 336 7.55 9.79 -16.03
C SER A 336 8.02 10.70 -14.90
N SER A 337 7.31 11.77 -14.60
CA SER A 337 7.60 12.70 -13.51
C SER A 337 6.30 13.16 -12.87
N ARG A 338 6.29 13.29 -11.54
CA ARG A 338 5.19 13.85 -10.76
C ARG A 338 5.74 14.66 -9.61
N PHE A 339 5.32 15.92 -9.52
CA PHE A 339 5.67 16.82 -8.42
C PHE A 339 4.46 17.12 -7.56
N LYS A 340 4.60 16.99 -6.23
CA LYS A 340 3.49 17.06 -5.26
C LYS A 340 3.83 18.04 -4.15
N VAL A 341 2.85 18.83 -3.74
CA VAL A 341 2.99 19.85 -2.68
C VAL A 341 1.83 19.72 -1.68
N PRO A 342 1.91 18.85 -0.67
CA PRO A 342 1.00 18.89 0.46
C PRO A 342 1.41 19.95 1.46
N ILE A 343 0.42 20.74 1.92
CA ILE A 343 0.55 21.75 2.99
C ILE A 343 -0.55 21.46 4.01
N GLY A 344 -0.23 21.49 5.30
CA GLY A 344 -1.23 21.19 6.30
C GLY A 344 -0.97 21.80 7.67
N ALA A 345 -1.97 21.64 8.53
CA ALA A 345 -1.94 22.08 9.91
C ALA A 345 -2.58 21.04 10.84
N ARG A 346 -2.09 21.00 12.07
CA ARG A 346 -2.66 20.25 13.19
C ARG A 346 -2.93 21.22 14.33
N LEU A 347 -4.12 21.15 14.91
CA LEU A 347 -4.47 21.88 16.10
C LEU A 347 -4.90 20.88 17.18
N ASN A 348 -4.17 20.86 18.28
CA ASN A 348 -4.53 20.12 19.47
C ASN A 348 -5.10 21.09 20.50
N PHE A 349 -6.33 20.83 20.94
CA PHE A 349 -7.04 21.64 21.91
C PHE A 349 -7.37 20.81 23.17
N TYR A 350 -6.76 21.16 24.27
CA TYR A 350 -7.03 20.58 25.58
C TYR A 350 -8.31 21.18 26.16
N ILE A 351 -9.40 20.43 26.07
CA ILE A 351 -10.72 20.87 26.56
C ILE A 351 -10.73 20.84 28.10
N ASN A 352 -10.42 19.66 28.66
CA ASN A 352 -10.30 19.42 30.09
C ASN A 352 -9.42 18.18 30.35
N GLU A 353 -9.30 17.74 31.60
CA GLU A 353 -8.48 16.60 32.01
C GLU A 353 -8.89 15.24 31.41
N TYR A 354 -10.11 15.15 30.88
CA TYR A 354 -10.66 13.93 30.27
C TYR A 354 -10.66 13.96 28.75
N VAL A 355 -10.71 15.14 28.14
CA VAL A 355 -10.95 15.24 26.68
C VAL A 355 -9.97 16.20 26.03
N VAL A 356 -9.34 15.74 24.95
CA VAL A 356 -8.55 16.53 24.03
C VAL A 356 -9.19 16.46 22.64
N ALA A 357 -9.27 17.59 21.94
CA ALA A 357 -9.61 17.57 20.51
C ALA A 357 -8.35 17.68 19.69
N ARG A 358 -8.13 16.71 18.78
CA ARG A 358 -7.05 16.71 17.81
C ARG A 358 -7.64 16.92 16.44
N THR A 359 -7.29 18.00 15.78
CA THR A 359 -7.76 18.28 14.42
C THR A 359 -6.60 18.27 13.46
N TYR A 360 -6.90 17.92 12.22
CA TYR A 360 -5.95 17.87 11.13
C TYR A 360 -6.61 18.41 9.87
N TYR A 361 -5.90 19.26 9.14
CA TYR A 361 -6.27 19.70 7.81
C TYR A 361 -5.05 19.64 6.90
N ARG A 362 -5.24 19.17 5.64
CA ARG A 362 -4.22 19.16 4.59
C ARG A 362 -4.84 19.54 3.25
N TYR A 363 -4.23 20.48 2.59
CA TYR A 363 -4.37 20.75 1.16
C TYR A 363 -3.25 20.01 0.42
N TYR A 364 -3.57 19.43 -0.73
CA TYR A 364 -2.64 18.75 -1.62
C TYR A 364 -2.86 19.23 -3.05
N GLU A 365 -1.78 19.44 -3.77
CA GLU A 365 -1.78 19.75 -5.20
C GLU A 365 -0.60 19.04 -5.87
N ASP A 366 -0.78 18.62 -7.15
CA ASP A 366 0.28 18.06 -7.97
C ASP A 366 0.19 18.52 -9.43
N ASP A 367 1.27 18.29 -10.18
CA ASP A 367 1.37 18.64 -11.58
C ASP A 367 0.58 17.69 -12.52
N TRP A 368 -0.04 16.64 -12.01
CA TRP A 368 -1.00 15.81 -12.72
C TRP A 368 -2.44 16.37 -12.65
N GLY A 369 -2.63 17.49 -11.94
CA GLY A 369 -3.90 18.22 -11.85
C GLY A 369 -4.78 17.83 -10.68
N ILE A 370 -4.32 16.94 -9.80
CA ILE A 370 -5.07 16.59 -8.60
C ILE A 370 -4.93 17.70 -7.57
N LYS A 371 -6.08 18.15 -7.05
CA LYS A 371 -6.22 19.02 -5.89
C LYS A 371 -7.07 18.30 -4.87
N ALA A 372 -6.59 18.21 -3.63
CA ALA A 372 -7.30 17.45 -2.60
C ALA A 372 -7.31 18.17 -1.25
N HIS A 373 -8.36 17.92 -0.49
CA HIS A 373 -8.55 18.39 0.88
C HIS A 373 -8.76 17.19 1.80
N THR A 374 -8.07 17.18 2.92
CA THR A 374 -8.30 16.23 4.00
C THR A 374 -8.61 17.00 5.26
N ALA A 375 -9.68 16.67 5.95
CA ALA A 375 -9.99 17.18 7.28
C ALA A 375 -10.28 16.01 8.23
N SER A 376 -9.78 16.05 9.46
CA SER A 376 -10.13 15.03 10.45
C SER A 376 -10.19 15.62 11.86
N ILE A 377 -10.99 14.96 12.69
CA ILE A 377 -11.08 15.19 14.12
C ILE A 377 -10.99 13.85 14.87
N GLU A 378 -10.14 13.78 15.85
CA GLU A 378 -10.03 12.68 16.82
C GLU A 378 -10.22 13.25 18.23
N LEU A 379 -11.01 12.56 19.04
CA LEU A 379 -11.31 12.99 20.41
C LEU A 379 -10.81 11.94 21.40
N PRO A 380 -9.54 11.98 21.84
CA PRO A 380 -9.07 11.19 22.99
C PRO A 380 -9.88 11.51 24.24
N ILE A 381 -10.62 10.51 24.74
CA ILE A 381 -11.48 10.58 25.91
C ILE A 381 -10.90 9.64 26.97
N LYS A 382 -10.36 10.19 28.02
CA LYS A 382 -9.84 9.42 29.16
C LYS A 382 -10.99 8.89 30.00
N ILE A 383 -11.28 7.61 29.88
CA ILE A 383 -12.34 6.92 30.63
C ILE A 383 -11.89 6.66 32.07
N SER A 384 -10.62 6.29 32.24
CA SER A 384 -9.98 6.05 33.54
C SER A 384 -8.46 6.33 33.43
N SER A 385 -7.73 6.11 34.54
CA SER A 385 -6.26 6.20 34.49
C SER A 385 -5.60 5.18 33.55
N LYS A 386 -6.29 4.09 33.22
CA LYS A 386 -5.77 3.00 32.36
C LYS A 386 -6.41 2.94 30.99
N PHE A 387 -7.60 3.52 30.79
CA PHE A 387 -8.35 3.37 29.54
C PHE A 387 -8.65 4.73 28.89
N THR A 388 -8.38 4.81 27.58
CA THR A 388 -8.71 5.96 26.73
C THR A 388 -9.43 5.45 25.48
N ALA A 389 -10.50 6.14 25.07
CA ALA A 389 -11.20 5.89 23.81
C ALA A 389 -10.92 7.04 22.83
N TYR A 390 -10.93 6.74 21.52
CA TYR A 390 -10.65 7.72 20.46
C TYR A 390 -11.67 7.60 19.32
N PRO A 391 -12.85 8.20 19.39
CA PRO A 391 -13.66 8.39 18.20
C PRO A 391 -12.93 9.29 17.21
N LEU A 392 -12.98 8.88 15.93
CA LEU A 392 -12.35 9.55 14.80
C LEU A 392 -13.37 9.76 13.69
N TYR A 393 -13.34 10.93 13.07
CA TYR A 393 -13.96 11.18 11.78
C TYR A 393 -12.96 11.85 10.85
N ARG A 394 -12.91 11.39 9.58
CA ARG A 394 -12.10 11.99 8.52
C ARG A 394 -12.91 12.11 7.24
N TYR A 395 -12.84 13.28 6.66
CA TYR A 395 -13.36 13.59 5.34
C TYR A 395 -12.20 13.85 4.38
N TYR A 396 -12.36 13.38 3.15
CA TYR A 396 -11.42 13.63 2.06
C TYR A 396 -12.18 13.91 0.77
N THR A 397 -11.64 14.81 -0.07
CA THR A 397 -12.16 15.10 -1.42
C THR A 397 -10.98 15.36 -2.35
N GLN A 398 -11.09 14.94 -3.60
CA GLN A 398 -10.12 15.24 -4.65
C GLN A 398 -10.78 15.53 -6.00
N THR A 399 -10.07 16.31 -6.85
CA THR A 399 -10.36 16.41 -8.28
C THR A 399 -9.75 15.23 -9.02
N ALA A 400 -10.22 14.93 -10.24
CA ALA A 400 -9.56 13.96 -11.11
C ALA A 400 -8.20 14.46 -11.60
N SER A 401 -7.33 13.51 -11.89
CA SER A 401 -6.12 13.77 -12.69
C SER A 401 -6.47 14.18 -14.13
N ASN A 402 -5.61 14.95 -14.76
CA ASN A 402 -5.73 15.32 -16.18
C ASN A 402 -5.66 14.12 -17.14
N TYR A 403 -5.23 12.97 -16.64
CA TYR A 403 -5.02 11.73 -17.42
C TYR A 403 -6.08 10.67 -17.14
N PHE A 404 -7.04 10.94 -16.28
CA PHE A 404 -8.09 10.00 -15.93
C PHE A 404 -9.30 10.10 -16.88
N ALA A 405 -9.75 8.95 -17.36
CA ALA A 405 -11.10 8.77 -17.91
C ALA A 405 -11.61 7.36 -17.55
N ALA A 406 -12.93 7.21 -17.50
CA ALA A 406 -13.56 5.94 -17.19
C ALA A 406 -13.36 4.91 -18.33
N TYR A 407 -13.80 3.68 -18.09
CA TYR A 407 -13.79 2.58 -19.04
C TYR A 407 -14.29 3.00 -20.43
N GLU A 408 -13.53 2.68 -21.49
CA GLU A 408 -13.84 2.99 -22.91
C GLU A 408 -14.08 4.49 -23.19
N GLN A 409 -13.44 5.40 -22.49
CA GLN A 409 -13.55 6.85 -22.77
C GLN A 409 -12.28 7.48 -23.31
N HIS A 410 -11.13 6.84 -23.16
CA HIS A 410 -9.89 7.31 -23.75
C HIS A 410 -9.87 7.12 -25.28
N LEU A 411 -9.12 7.99 -25.96
CA LEU A 411 -8.85 7.86 -27.38
C LEU A 411 -7.43 7.34 -27.63
N SER A 412 -7.25 6.50 -28.65
CA SER A 412 -5.94 5.93 -29.00
C SER A 412 -4.90 6.96 -29.45
N THR A 413 -5.33 8.20 -29.69
CA THR A 413 -4.48 9.36 -30.05
C THR A 413 -3.95 10.11 -28.82
N GLU A 414 -4.44 9.83 -27.62
CA GLU A 414 -3.95 10.45 -26.39
C GLU A 414 -2.55 9.93 -26.07
N LYS A 415 -1.73 10.80 -25.48
CA LYS A 415 -0.36 10.45 -25.10
C LYS A 415 -0.28 9.75 -23.74
N TYR A 416 -1.14 10.17 -22.80
CA TYR A 416 -1.21 9.67 -21.44
C TYR A 416 -2.66 9.37 -21.07
N TYR A 417 -2.89 8.25 -20.38
CA TYR A 417 -4.21 7.77 -20.03
C TYR A 417 -4.15 6.77 -18.86
N THR A 418 -5.19 6.81 -18.06
CA THR A 418 -5.44 5.86 -16.97
C THR A 418 -6.95 5.76 -16.71
N SER A 419 -7.40 4.55 -16.38
CA SER A 419 -8.73 4.29 -15.84
C SER A 419 -8.68 3.85 -14.37
N ASP A 420 -7.59 4.20 -13.67
CA ASP A 420 -7.45 3.99 -12.24
C ASP A 420 -8.28 5.01 -11.46
N TYR A 421 -9.30 4.55 -10.76
CA TYR A 421 -10.22 5.39 -9.98
C TYR A 421 -9.55 6.03 -8.76
N ASP A 422 -8.36 5.61 -8.36
CA ASP A 422 -7.56 6.36 -7.38
C ASP A 422 -7.10 7.74 -7.90
N LEU A 423 -7.08 7.88 -9.23
CA LEU A 423 -6.80 9.16 -9.90
C LEU A 423 -8.08 9.88 -10.38
N SER A 424 -9.26 9.35 -10.09
CA SER A 424 -10.55 9.96 -10.39
C SER A 424 -10.92 11.07 -9.42
N LYS A 425 -12.05 11.75 -9.69
CA LYS A 425 -12.69 12.64 -8.73
C LYS A 425 -13.58 11.83 -7.78
N PHE A 426 -13.35 11.95 -6.48
CA PHE A 426 -14.21 11.36 -5.46
C PHE A 426 -14.15 12.10 -4.13
N ASP A 427 -15.15 11.84 -3.29
CA ASP A 427 -15.19 12.18 -1.88
C ASP A 427 -15.12 10.90 -1.05
N SER A 428 -14.59 10.98 0.17
CA SER A 428 -14.59 9.84 1.09
C SER A 428 -14.80 10.23 2.54
N ASN A 429 -15.39 9.31 3.27
CA ASN A 429 -15.63 9.39 4.71
C ASN A 429 -14.96 8.22 5.41
N GLN A 430 -14.34 8.48 6.55
CA GLN A 430 -13.81 7.45 7.42
C GLN A 430 -14.30 7.69 8.84
N TYR A 431 -14.88 6.66 9.43
CA TYR A 431 -15.33 6.60 10.81
C TYR A 431 -14.44 5.64 11.56
N GLY A 432 -13.91 6.07 12.69
CA GLY A 432 -13.00 5.26 13.48
C GLY A 432 -13.34 5.28 14.97
N LEU A 433 -12.99 4.19 15.64
CA LEU A 433 -13.03 4.08 17.09
C LEU A 433 -11.76 3.34 17.54
N GLY A 434 -10.99 3.98 18.41
CA GLY A 434 -9.82 3.39 19.02
C GLY A 434 -9.99 3.25 20.53
N PHE A 435 -9.26 2.31 21.13
CA PHE A 435 -9.15 2.09 22.56
C PHE A 435 -7.70 1.83 22.92
N THR A 436 -7.19 2.49 23.94
CA THR A 436 -5.89 2.17 24.53
C THR A 436 -6.05 1.76 25.98
N TYR A 437 -5.45 0.63 26.32
CA TYR A 437 -5.13 0.25 27.70
C TYR A 437 -3.68 0.62 27.98
N THR A 438 -3.41 1.28 29.11
CA THR A 438 -2.06 1.64 29.56
C THR A 438 -1.77 1.02 30.91
N ASP A 439 -0.69 0.25 31.00
CA ASP A 439 -0.16 -0.30 32.26
C ASP A 439 1.10 0.50 32.66
N ILE A 440 0.89 1.55 33.45
CA ILE A 440 1.97 2.48 33.85
C ILE A 440 3.06 1.76 34.65
N PHE A 441 2.71 0.71 35.40
CA PHE A 441 3.60 0.00 36.30
C PHE A 441 4.14 -1.31 35.73
N THR A 442 3.88 -1.60 34.45
CA THR A 442 4.34 -2.80 33.75
C THR A 442 4.09 -4.10 34.53
N GLN A 443 2.91 -4.20 35.20
CA GLN A 443 2.58 -5.36 36.04
C GLN A 443 2.38 -6.63 35.22
N ALA A 444 1.86 -6.48 34.01
CA ALA A 444 1.72 -7.60 33.07
C ALA A 444 3.04 -7.83 32.32
N LYS A 445 3.59 -9.03 32.43
CA LYS A 445 4.86 -9.40 31.80
C LYS A 445 4.72 -10.64 30.92
N ILE A 446 5.45 -10.64 29.82
CA ILE A 446 5.68 -11.81 28.96
C ILE A 446 7.19 -12.06 28.97
N PHE A 447 7.65 -13.04 29.74
CA PHE A 447 9.07 -13.28 30.03
C PHE A 447 9.73 -12.03 30.65
N ILE A 448 10.72 -11.44 29.95
CA ILE A 448 11.45 -10.25 30.36
C ILE A 448 10.82 -8.95 29.83
N LEU A 449 9.71 -9.03 29.11
CA LEU A 449 9.02 -7.90 28.49
C LEU A 449 7.87 -7.46 29.39
N GLY A 450 7.95 -6.25 29.94
CA GLY A 450 6.86 -5.60 30.67
C GLY A 450 5.91 -4.91 29.71
N LEU A 451 4.60 -5.22 29.79
CA LEU A 451 3.59 -4.59 28.93
C LEU A 451 3.36 -3.14 29.37
N LYS A 452 3.51 -2.18 28.44
CA LYS A 452 3.20 -0.75 28.65
C LYS A 452 1.81 -0.36 28.19
N SER A 453 1.43 -0.81 27.00
CA SER A 453 0.10 -0.49 26.45
C SER A 453 -0.37 -1.49 25.42
N ILE A 454 -1.70 -1.54 25.25
CA ILE A 454 -2.39 -2.20 24.14
C ILE A 454 -3.24 -1.13 23.47
N ASP A 455 -3.13 -0.98 22.17
CA ASP A 455 -3.96 -0.11 21.33
C ASP A 455 -4.77 -0.95 20.35
N LEU A 456 -6.07 -0.69 20.25
CA LEU A 456 -6.96 -1.31 19.28
C LEU A 456 -7.68 -0.22 18.52
N ARG A 457 -7.70 -0.27 17.18
CA ARG A 457 -8.42 0.65 16.32
C ARG A 457 -9.23 -0.08 15.28
N LEU A 458 -10.46 0.37 15.10
CA LEU A 458 -11.39 -0.10 14.08
C LEU A 458 -11.81 1.09 13.24
N ASN A 459 -11.69 0.97 11.92
CA ASN A 459 -12.09 2.03 11.00
C ASN A 459 -12.95 1.45 9.88
N HIS A 460 -13.94 2.21 9.47
CA HIS A 460 -14.72 2.00 8.27
C HIS A 460 -14.53 3.17 7.33
N TYR A 461 -14.23 2.88 6.07
CA TYR A 461 -13.92 3.85 5.02
C TYR A 461 -14.85 3.63 3.85
N GLU A 462 -15.39 4.72 3.30
CA GLU A 462 -16.30 4.71 2.15
C GLU A 462 -15.91 5.83 1.17
N ARG A 463 -15.93 5.51 -0.13
CA ARG A 463 -15.76 6.47 -1.24
C ARG A 463 -17.07 6.66 -2.00
N SER A 464 -17.24 7.84 -2.59
CA SER A 464 -18.41 8.18 -3.41
C SER A 464 -18.50 7.39 -4.73
N ASP A 465 -17.42 6.77 -5.18
CA ASP A 465 -17.35 5.89 -6.34
C ASP A 465 -17.66 4.40 -6.01
N GLY A 466 -18.05 4.12 -4.76
CA GLY A 466 -18.52 2.80 -4.33
C GLY A 466 -17.46 1.88 -3.71
N LEU A 467 -16.20 2.33 -3.59
CA LEU A 467 -15.19 1.57 -2.83
C LEU A 467 -15.45 1.72 -1.33
N SER A 468 -15.40 0.61 -0.61
CA SER A 468 -15.47 0.57 0.85
C SER A 468 -14.37 -0.31 1.45
N ALA A 469 -13.91 0.03 2.66
CA ALA A 469 -12.92 -0.76 3.36
C ALA A 469 -13.14 -0.80 4.87
N ASN A 470 -12.81 -1.94 5.49
CA ASN A 470 -12.75 -2.11 6.93
C ASN A 470 -11.31 -2.35 7.35
N ILE A 471 -10.87 -1.64 8.36
CA ILE A 471 -9.49 -1.68 8.86
C ILE A 471 -9.53 -1.96 10.35
N ALA A 472 -8.84 -3.01 10.79
CA ALA A 472 -8.61 -3.30 12.19
C ALA A 472 -7.11 -3.28 12.45
N SER A 473 -6.66 -2.54 13.46
CA SER A 473 -5.26 -2.56 13.86
C SER A 473 -5.12 -2.74 15.36
N MET A 474 -4.06 -3.46 15.78
CA MET A 474 -3.73 -3.73 17.16
C MET A 474 -2.24 -3.48 17.38
N GLY A 475 -1.91 -2.75 18.43
CA GLY A 475 -0.54 -2.47 18.84
C GLY A 475 -0.30 -2.94 20.27
N PHE A 476 0.86 -3.54 20.50
CA PHE A 476 1.36 -3.88 21.84
C PHE A 476 2.69 -3.19 22.03
N LYS A 477 2.81 -2.45 23.12
CA LYS A 477 4.07 -1.82 23.50
C LYS A 477 4.61 -2.47 24.75
N PHE A 478 5.85 -2.92 24.66
CA PHE A 478 6.59 -3.54 25.74
C PHE A 478 7.85 -2.73 26.08
N VAL A 479 8.34 -2.95 27.27
CA VAL A 479 9.65 -2.48 27.73
C VAL A 479 10.46 -3.68 28.22
N LEU A 480 11.75 -3.70 27.88
CA LEU A 480 12.69 -4.70 28.39
C LEU A 480 13.16 -4.22 29.77
N GLU A 481 12.92 -5.03 30.79
CA GLU A 481 13.35 -4.77 32.18
C GLU A 481 14.63 -5.51 32.57
#